data_6a1eb7a0971152cd74b9eb6485db11fe
#
_entry.id   6a1eb7a0971152cd74b9eb6485db11fe
#
_cell.length_a   1.000
_cell.length_b   1.000
_cell.length_c   1.000
_cell.angle_alpha   90.00
_cell.angle_beta   90.00
_cell.angle_gamma   90.00
#
_symmetry.space_group_name_H-M   'P 1'
#
loop_
_entity.id
_entity.type
_entity.pdbx_description
1 polymer ?
#
loop_
_entity_poly.entity_id
_entity_poly.type
_entity_poly.pdbx_seq_one_letter_code
_entity_poly.pdbx_strand_id
1 'polypeptide(L)'
;MTPPQPDPASPDIASTKNASNKNATSNNTTSGGSASAIVGSQRYHSPDLSLRVETSGPLKGMHKGMTLTSAGLLLLFVLATGLAPELSSSLFGAARAWIESTFGTYYLVTIVGLIGLCIALVFSPWGKLRLGAPDSRPEFSRFTWVSMLLSAGVGIGILFFGVAEPMLYFDNSGGFGYPNNPHADLAGHMAMDHARAVDALKQAFFHWGLHGWAVYVIVGMTLAYFAYRRNLPLALRSALYPLIGERIYGPIGHAVDIMGVLGCVFGIATSLGLGVSQIAVGLNRLTGIDSGIGTQVVLIAIISVISIVSAVSGVKRGIRIISELNVGVSVIVVGSFLIGGPTLWLISMFGETVVSYVRDVIPMGLWVASTPVERDWQDAWTIFYWAWWLAWAPFIGLFIARISKGRTLREFILGVLIAPPLIIFIWQTLFGGTALHQELNAAMGPGTGQLMGMIRDWNLPEALFATADALVSNGILSTVLTSLLIFLLISWFVTSSDSSTLVITTILSMGDEDPLPRHRIFWGVCIGSVAAVLLMAGGLKALQTVLMAAALPVSFVILAMTLGLLVALVDESRSAIKSRRRPKSGPQATPRAVSQTNAG
;
A
#
# COMPACT_ATOMS: atom_id res chain seq x y z
N MET A 1 1.35 42.39 51.26
CA MET A 1 1.26 41.22 52.13
C MET A 1 2.10 40.14 51.53
N THR A 2 3.13 39.83 52.25
CA THR A 2 4.29 38.99 51.99
C THR A 2 3.97 37.52 51.77
N PRO A 3 4.80 36.77 50.98
CA PRO A 3 4.70 35.33 50.83
C PRO A 3 5.48 34.62 51.94
N PRO A 4 5.28 33.36 52.24
CA PRO A 4 6.26 32.54 52.93
C PRO A 4 7.08 31.66 52.01
N GLN A 5 8.34 31.62 52.35
CA GLN A 5 9.46 30.85 51.80
C GLN A 5 9.55 29.41 52.39
N PRO A 6 10.48 28.61 51.86
CA PRO A 6 10.49 27.14 51.87
C PRO A 6 11.38 26.54 52.94
N ASP A 7 11.36 25.21 53.09
CA ASP A 7 12.53 24.47 53.62
C ASP A 7 12.38 22.95 53.44
N PRO A 8 13.47 22.20 53.73
CA PRO A 8 14.46 21.73 52.75
C PRO A 8 14.68 20.19 52.81
N ALA A 9 15.65 19.76 52.06
CA ALA A 9 16.55 18.61 52.28
C ALA A 9 16.61 17.55 51.18
N SER A 10 17.70 17.68 50.46
CA SER A 10 18.41 16.65 49.68
C SER A 10 18.95 15.49 50.55
N PRO A 11 19.47 14.41 49.97
CA PRO A 11 20.86 14.53 49.53
C PRO A 11 21.22 13.85 48.20
N ASP A 12 22.27 14.41 47.60
CA ASP A 12 23.13 13.92 46.54
C ASP A 12 23.68 12.51 46.79
N ILE A 13 23.86 11.74 45.71
CA ILE A 13 24.99 10.82 45.62
C ILE A 13 25.64 10.93 44.24
N ALA A 14 26.93 11.24 44.33
CA ALA A 14 27.83 11.56 43.26
C ALA A 14 28.26 10.37 42.39
N SER A 15 28.70 10.74 41.20
CA SER A 15 29.59 10.09 40.24
C SER A 15 30.68 9.17 40.82
N THR A 16 30.92 8.05 40.13
CA THR A 16 32.30 7.52 39.99
C THR A 16 32.49 6.87 38.62
N LYS A 17 33.43 7.45 37.87
CA LYS A 17 34.18 6.83 36.78
C LYS A 17 35.19 5.86 37.36
N ASN A 18 35.46 4.72 36.70
CA ASN A 18 36.76 4.13 36.33
C ASN A 18 36.53 2.75 35.74
N ALA A 19 36.91 2.49 34.52
CA ALA A 19 38.23 2.15 33.98
C ALA A 19 38.69 0.71 34.29
N SER A 20 38.79 -0.06 33.19
CA SER A 20 39.80 -1.09 32.92
C SER A 20 39.83 -2.37 33.76
N ASN A 21 39.57 -3.52 33.17
CA ASN A 21 40.66 -4.45 32.89
C ASN A 21 40.29 -5.67 32.04
N LYS A 22 41.32 -6.20 31.41
CA LYS A 22 41.42 -7.29 30.44
C LYS A 22 41.29 -8.68 31.07
N ASN A 23 40.95 -9.63 30.19
CA ASN A 23 41.27 -11.07 30.18
C ASN A 23 40.71 -11.95 31.32
N ALA A 24 39.83 -12.85 30.90
CA ALA A 24 39.90 -14.25 31.32
C ALA A 24 39.11 -15.17 30.38
N THR A 25 39.81 -16.05 29.74
CA THR A 25 39.58 -17.41 29.26
C THR A 25 38.32 -18.11 29.73
N SER A 26 37.68 -18.72 28.71
CA SER A 26 36.93 -19.98 28.69
C SER A 26 36.42 -20.56 30.03
N ASN A 27 35.11 -20.70 30.14
CA ASN A 27 34.56 -21.95 30.65
C ASN A 27 33.15 -22.18 30.12
N ASN A 28 33.02 -23.29 29.40
CA ASN A 28 31.79 -23.95 29.00
C ASN A 28 30.97 -24.30 30.26
N THR A 29 29.81 -23.69 30.44
CA THR A 29 28.75 -24.28 31.27
C THR A 29 27.43 -24.23 30.50
N THR A 30 27.04 -25.37 30.01
CA THR A 30 25.74 -25.73 29.51
C THR A 30 24.66 -25.41 30.54
N SER A 31 23.94 -24.32 30.35
CA SER A 31 22.62 -24.14 30.99
C SER A 31 21.55 -24.58 29.99
N GLY A 32 20.94 -25.72 30.32
CA GLY A 32 19.81 -26.26 29.58
C GLY A 32 18.59 -25.32 29.62
N GLY A 33 18.48 -24.48 28.60
CA GLY A 33 17.24 -23.82 28.24
C GLY A 33 16.46 -24.75 27.31
N SER A 34 15.27 -25.15 27.70
CA SER A 34 14.38 -25.98 26.89
C SER A 34 14.12 -25.33 25.54
N ALA A 35 14.87 -25.75 24.52
CA ALA A 35 14.58 -25.45 23.14
C ALA A 35 13.22 -26.08 22.80
N SER A 36 12.16 -25.30 22.91
CA SER A 36 10.89 -25.58 22.27
C SER A 36 11.17 -25.75 20.77
N ALA A 37 11.27 -27.00 20.33
CA ALA A 37 11.58 -27.35 18.95
C ALA A 37 10.54 -26.71 18.03
N ILE A 38 10.92 -25.68 17.29
CA ILE A 38 10.16 -25.14 16.16
C ILE A 38 10.13 -26.24 15.11
N VAL A 39 9.04 -26.99 15.08
CA VAL A 39 8.82 -28.07 14.13
C VAL A 39 8.84 -27.47 12.73
N GLY A 40 9.87 -27.73 11.96
CA GLY A 40 10.02 -27.28 10.57
C GLY A 40 11.14 -26.27 10.28
N SER A 41 11.91 -25.78 11.29
CA SER A 41 12.97 -24.79 11.09
C SER A 41 14.23 -25.29 10.36
N GLN A 42 14.42 -26.60 10.27
CA GLN A 42 15.64 -27.17 9.69
C GLN A 42 15.74 -27.08 8.15
N ARG A 43 14.68 -26.69 7.44
CA ARG A 43 14.68 -26.59 5.97
C ARG A 43 15.00 -25.20 5.42
N TYR A 44 14.94 -24.16 6.25
CA TYR A 44 15.14 -22.79 5.81
C TYR A 44 16.44 -22.28 6.40
N HIS A 45 17.46 -22.15 5.56
CA HIS A 45 18.74 -21.59 5.96
C HIS A 45 18.76 -20.09 5.61
N SER A 46 18.96 -19.23 6.60
CA SER A 46 19.22 -17.82 6.39
C SER A 46 20.72 -17.60 6.60
N PRO A 47 21.50 -17.38 5.53
CA PRO A 47 22.91 -17.05 5.65
C PRO A 47 23.07 -15.71 6.39
N ASP A 48 24.27 -15.45 6.89
CA ASP A 48 24.59 -14.14 7.43
C ASP A 48 24.54 -13.09 6.29
N LEU A 49 23.48 -12.30 6.27
CA LEU A 49 23.20 -11.32 5.22
C LEU A 49 24.10 -10.09 5.32
N SER A 50 24.72 -9.86 6.47
CA SER A 50 25.72 -8.78 6.66
C SER A 50 26.90 -8.93 5.71
N LEU A 51 27.20 -10.17 5.28
CA LEU A 51 28.25 -10.46 4.31
C LEU A 51 27.86 -10.14 2.86
N ARG A 52 26.58 -9.83 2.58
CA ARG A 52 26.06 -9.57 1.23
C ARG A 52 25.79 -8.10 0.93
N VAL A 53 25.96 -7.24 1.91
CA VAL A 53 25.85 -5.79 1.79
C VAL A 53 27.20 -5.11 1.92
N GLU A 54 27.35 -3.94 1.30
CA GLU A 54 28.58 -3.16 1.38
C GLU A 54 28.84 -2.71 2.82
N THR A 55 30.08 -2.90 3.29
CA THR A 55 30.49 -2.54 4.66
C THR A 55 31.01 -1.12 4.78
N SER A 56 31.35 -0.46 3.66
CA SER A 56 31.94 0.88 3.60
C SER A 56 31.47 1.67 2.37
N GLY A 57 31.85 2.91 2.29
CA GLY A 57 31.59 3.77 1.13
C GLY A 57 30.14 4.27 1.02
N PRO A 58 29.77 4.84 -0.14
CA PRO A 58 28.44 5.41 -0.36
C PRO A 58 27.29 4.40 -0.24
N LEU A 59 27.51 3.15 -0.61
CA LEU A 59 26.52 2.07 -0.60
C LEU A 59 26.54 1.22 0.69
N LYS A 60 27.25 1.68 1.76
CA LYS A 60 27.27 0.94 3.03
C LYS A 60 25.85 0.57 3.49
N GLY A 61 25.65 -0.71 3.81
CA GLY A 61 24.36 -1.28 4.22
C GLY A 61 23.44 -1.69 3.04
N MET A 62 23.85 -1.50 1.77
CA MET A 62 23.06 -1.85 0.61
C MET A 62 23.72 -2.96 -0.21
N HIS A 63 22.89 -3.77 -0.88
CA HIS A 63 23.42 -4.74 -1.85
C HIS A 63 23.81 -4.01 -3.15
N LYS A 64 25.13 -3.92 -3.43
CA LYS A 64 25.69 -3.14 -4.54
C LYS A 64 25.05 -3.43 -5.89
N GLY A 65 24.99 -4.70 -6.28
CA GLY A 65 24.45 -5.09 -7.60
C GLY A 65 23.00 -4.66 -7.79
N MET A 66 22.12 -4.95 -6.81
CA MET A 66 20.70 -4.57 -6.92
C MET A 66 20.52 -3.05 -6.94
N THR A 67 21.22 -2.33 -6.06
CA THR A 67 21.11 -0.88 -5.97
C THR A 67 21.56 -0.20 -7.26
N LEU A 68 22.72 -0.58 -7.79
CA LEU A 68 23.23 -0.01 -9.04
C LEU A 68 22.39 -0.38 -10.25
N THR A 69 21.88 -1.62 -10.33
CA THR A 69 21.00 -2.02 -11.43
C THR A 69 19.67 -1.27 -11.38
N SER A 70 19.00 -1.18 -10.22
CA SER A 70 17.77 -0.43 -10.09
C SER A 70 17.97 1.05 -10.40
N ALA A 71 19.01 1.66 -9.86
CA ALA A 71 19.32 3.07 -10.12
C ALA A 71 19.68 3.32 -11.60
N GLY A 72 20.46 2.41 -12.21
CA GLY A 72 20.84 2.50 -13.62
C GLY A 72 19.63 2.37 -14.56
N LEU A 73 18.70 1.43 -14.27
CA LEU A 73 17.46 1.30 -15.03
C LEU A 73 16.57 2.54 -14.92
N LEU A 74 16.44 3.12 -13.73
CA LEU A 74 15.67 4.36 -13.54
C LEU A 74 16.35 5.56 -14.20
N LEU A 75 17.67 5.67 -14.10
CA LEU A 75 18.40 6.74 -14.79
C LEU A 75 18.25 6.63 -16.30
N LEU A 76 18.41 5.43 -16.85
CA LEU A 76 18.17 5.17 -18.28
C LEU A 76 16.73 5.54 -18.68
N PHE A 77 15.75 5.15 -17.88
CA PHE A 77 14.35 5.49 -18.10
C PHE A 77 14.14 7.02 -18.10
N VAL A 78 14.63 7.73 -17.08
CA VAL A 78 14.51 9.18 -16.97
C VAL A 78 15.18 9.90 -18.13
N LEU A 79 16.39 9.48 -18.50
CA LEU A 79 17.11 10.08 -19.63
C LEU A 79 16.41 9.79 -20.97
N ALA A 80 16.01 8.55 -21.22
CA ALA A 80 15.32 8.19 -22.45
C ALA A 80 14.00 8.96 -22.61
N THR A 81 13.21 9.03 -21.55
CA THR A 81 11.92 9.74 -21.55
C THR A 81 12.10 11.25 -21.66
N GLY A 82 13.10 11.83 -20.97
CA GLY A 82 13.36 13.26 -21.01
C GLY A 82 13.97 13.76 -22.33
N LEU A 83 14.81 12.93 -22.97
CA LEU A 83 15.46 13.29 -24.25
C LEU A 83 14.58 13.02 -25.47
N ALA A 84 13.65 12.07 -25.38
CA ALA A 84 12.76 11.69 -26.47
C ALA A 84 11.31 11.48 -25.99
N PRO A 85 10.62 12.55 -25.51
CA PRO A 85 9.30 12.43 -24.88
C PRO A 85 8.23 11.89 -25.83
N GLU A 86 8.23 12.30 -27.11
CA GLU A 86 7.26 11.84 -28.11
C GLU A 86 7.43 10.34 -28.42
N LEU A 87 8.67 9.90 -28.64
CA LEU A 87 8.98 8.48 -28.84
C LEU A 87 8.59 7.66 -27.62
N SER A 88 8.90 8.14 -26.42
CA SER A 88 8.56 7.48 -25.16
C SER A 88 7.05 7.37 -24.99
N SER A 89 6.30 8.43 -25.26
CA SER A 89 4.83 8.42 -25.21
C SER A 89 4.23 7.40 -26.20
N SER A 90 4.76 7.33 -27.43
CA SER A 90 4.35 6.34 -28.43
C SER A 90 4.64 4.91 -27.99
N LEU A 91 5.86 4.65 -27.46
CA LEU A 91 6.24 3.33 -26.94
C LEU A 91 5.40 2.93 -25.73
N PHE A 92 5.11 3.86 -24.82
CA PHE A 92 4.23 3.61 -23.69
C PHE A 92 2.81 3.25 -24.14
N GLY A 93 2.25 3.98 -25.12
CA GLY A 93 0.95 3.68 -25.70
C GLY A 93 0.89 2.28 -26.34
N ALA A 94 1.92 1.93 -27.13
CA ALA A 94 2.02 0.61 -27.74
C ALA A 94 2.17 -0.51 -26.69
N ALA A 95 2.98 -0.31 -25.67
CA ALA A 95 3.15 -1.26 -24.57
C ALA A 95 1.83 -1.45 -23.79
N ARG A 96 1.10 -0.36 -23.51
CA ARG A 96 -0.20 -0.41 -22.86
C ARG A 96 -1.20 -1.24 -23.67
N ALA A 97 -1.37 -0.92 -24.95
CA ALA A 97 -2.29 -1.64 -25.83
C ALA A 97 -1.94 -3.14 -25.94
N TRP A 98 -0.66 -3.46 -25.98
CA TRP A 98 -0.20 -4.86 -25.98
C TRP A 98 -0.51 -5.56 -24.65
N ILE A 99 -0.29 -4.90 -23.50
CA ILE A 99 -0.60 -5.48 -22.17
C ILE A 99 -2.11 -5.70 -22.05
N GLU A 100 -2.92 -4.70 -22.37
CA GLU A 100 -4.39 -4.77 -22.31
C GLU A 100 -4.92 -5.92 -23.16
N SER A 101 -4.50 -5.99 -24.42
CA SER A 101 -4.98 -7.02 -25.35
C SER A 101 -4.48 -8.43 -25.01
N THR A 102 -3.28 -8.58 -24.43
CA THR A 102 -2.67 -9.88 -24.19
C THR A 102 -2.90 -10.37 -22.77
N PHE A 103 -2.85 -9.47 -21.78
CA PHE A 103 -2.86 -9.80 -20.36
C PHE A 103 -4.08 -9.28 -19.59
N GLY A 104 -5.07 -8.65 -20.25
CA GLY A 104 -6.27 -8.16 -19.57
C GLY A 104 -6.98 -9.27 -18.78
N THR A 105 -7.33 -10.37 -19.44
CA THR A 105 -7.95 -11.54 -18.79
C THR A 105 -7.06 -12.16 -17.72
N TYR A 106 -5.75 -12.17 -17.91
CA TYR A 106 -4.79 -12.65 -16.90
C TYR A 106 -4.87 -11.82 -15.61
N TYR A 107 -4.95 -10.49 -15.69
CA TYR A 107 -5.12 -9.64 -14.51
C TYR A 107 -6.43 -9.96 -13.77
N LEU A 108 -7.54 -10.10 -14.50
CA LEU A 108 -8.84 -10.44 -13.91
C LEU A 108 -8.77 -11.76 -13.13
N VAL A 109 -8.30 -12.82 -13.80
CA VAL A 109 -8.17 -14.16 -13.18
C VAL A 109 -7.22 -14.14 -11.99
N THR A 110 -6.13 -13.39 -12.09
CA THR A 110 -5.17 -13.25 -10.98
C THR A 110 -5.84 -12.65 -9.75
N ILE A 111 -6.51 -11.51 -9.89
CA ILE A 111 -7.15 -10.82 -8.77
C ILE A 111 -8.26 -11.67 -8.14
N VAL A 112 -9.11 -12.27 -8.97
CA VAL A 112 -10.17 -13.20 -8.50
C VAL A 112 -9.57 -14.42 -7.80
N GLY A 113 -8.47 -14.96 -8.31
CA GLY A 113 -7.74 -16.05 -7.65
C GLY A 113 -7.19 -15.66 -6.29
N LEU A 114 -6.64 -14.45 -6.15
CA LEU A 114 -6.10 -13.96 -4.88
C LEU A 114 -7.19 -13.75 -3.82
N ILE A 115 -8.33 -13.14 -4.17
CA ILE A 115 -9.44 -13.01 -3.21
C ILE A 115 -10.04 -14.36 -2.85
N GLY A 116 -10.20 -15.27 -3.82
CA GLY A 116 -10.63 -16.63 -3.57
C GLY A 116 -9.71 -17.37 -2.59
N LEU A 117 -8.39 -17.19 -2.75
CA LEU A 117 -7.41 -17.74 -1.82
C LEU A 117 -7.52 -17.11 -0.42
N CYS A 118 -7.71 -15.80 -0.31
CA CYS A 118 -7.94 -15.14 0.98
C CYS A 118 -9.14 -15.76 1.71
N ILE A 119 -10.26 -15.95 1.02
CA ILE A 119 -11.46 -16.58 1.56
C ILE A 119 -11.15 -18.02 2.01
N ALA A 120 -10.51 -18.82 1.17
CA ALA A 120 -10.14 -20.19 1.50
C ALA A 120 -9.22 -20.26 2.73
N LEU A 121 -8.25 -19.38 2.87
CA LEU A 121 -7.34 -19.32 4.01
C LEU A 121 -8.04 -18.93 5.31
N VAL A 122 -9.03 -18.03 5.27
CA VAL A 122 -9.83 -17.67 6.46
C VAL A 122 -10.54 -18.88 7.04
N PHE A 123 -11.13 -19.71 6.19
CA PHE A 123 -11.88 -20.91 6.66
C PHE A 123 -10.99 -22.13 6.89
N SER A 124 -9.74 -22.11 6.40
CA SER A 124 -8.81 -23.22 6.57
C SER A 124 -8.26 -23.34 8.01
N PRO A 125 -7.72 -24.50 8.38
CA PRO A 125 -6.94 -24.67 9.60
C PRO A 125 -5.71 -23.75 9.67
N TRP A 126 -5.14 -23.36 8.54
CA TRP A 126 -3.99 -22.44 8.45
C TRP A 126 -4.31 -21.03 8.99
N GLY A 127 -5.57 -20.63 8.97
CA GLY A 127 -6.00 -19.37 9.55
C GLY A 127 -5.62 -19.19 11.03
N LYS A 128 -5.35 -20.27 11.76
CA LYS A 128 -4.90 -20.23 13.15
C LYS A 128 -3.38 -20.06 13.32
N LEU A 129 -2.60 -20.21 12.24
CA LEU A 129 -1.15 -20.02 12.30
C LEU A 129 -0.82 -18.56 12.61
N ARG A 130 0.24 -18.35 13.40
CA ARG A 130 0.73 -17.00 13.74
C ARG A 130 1.84 -16.56 12.80
N LEU A 131 1.85 -15.29 12.47
CA LEU A 131 2.93 -14.60 11.79
C LEU A 131 4.07 -14.36 12.79
N GLY A 132 4.83 -15.41 13.07
CA GLY A 132 5.86 -15.48 14.09
C GLY A 132 5.93 -16.84 14.76
N ALA A 133 6.61 -16.92 15.90
CA ALA A 133 6.64 -18.13 16.72
C ALA A 133 5.23 -18.49 17.21
N PRO A 134 4.95 -19.76 17.53
CA PRO A 134 3.59 -20.21 17.95
C PRO A 134 3.05 -19.46 19.16
N ASP A 135 3.91 -19.01 20.06
CA ASP A 135 3.63 -18.28 21.29
C ASP A 135 3.73 -16.75 21.13
N SER A 136 4.13 -16.26 19.95
CA SER A 136 4.27 -14.82 19.72
C SER A 136 2.94 -14.10 19.89
N ARG A 137 3.02 -12.89 20.47
CA ARG A 137 1.86 -12.00 20.64
C ARG A 137 1.92 -10.83 19.67
N PRO A 138 0.79 -10.25 19.26
CA PRO A 138 0.79 -9.03 18.47
C PRO A 138 1.54 -7.90 19.17
N GLU A 139 2.38 -7.20 18.43
CA GLU A 139 3.16 -6.06 18.92
C GLU A 139 2.26 -4.84 19.19
N PHE A 140 1.24 -4.64 18.37
CA PHE A 140 0.31 -3.52 18.45
C PHE A 140 -1.09 -3.98 18.89
N SER A 141 -1.82 -3.12 19.62
CA SER A 141 -3.24 -3.33 19.90
C SER A 141 -4.04 -3.42 18.58
N ARG A 142 -5.26 -3.97 18.61
CA ARG A 142 -6.11 -4.05 17.40
C ARG A 142 -6.41 -2.65 16.85
N PHE A 143 -6.74 -1.72 17.72
CA PHE A 143 -7.04 -0.34 17.33
C PHE A 143 -5.83 0.33 16.65
N THR A 144 -4.66 0.31 17.30
CA THR A 144 -3.43 0.88 16.74
C THR A 144 -3.07 0.24 15.40
N TRP A 145 -3.17 -1.08 15.30
CA TRP A 145 -2.88 -1.80 14.06
C TRP A 145 -3.81 -1.41 12.91
N VAL A 146 -5.13 -1.35 13.15
CA VAL A 146 -6.10 -0.89 12.14
C VAL A 146 -5.82 0.56 11.74
N SER A 147 -5.53 1.45 12.70
CA SER A 147 -5.16 2.84 12.39
C SER A 147 -3.92 2.94 11.51
N MET A 148 -2.91 2.07 11.74
CA MET A 148 -1.70 2.03 10.90
C MET A 148 -2.01 1.46 9.50
N LEU A 149 -2.89 0.46 9.39
CA LEU A 149 -3.35 -0.05 8.08
C LEU A 149 -3.99 1.05 7.23
N LEU A 150 -4.79 1.89 7.86
CA LEU A 150 -5.48 3.00 7.20
C LEU A 150 -4.49 4.05 6.70
N SER A 151 -3.53 4.43 7.53
CA SER A 151 -2.54 5.46 7.15
C SER A 151 -1.62 5.03 6.00
N ALA A 152 -1.45 3.72 5.77
CA ALA A 152 -0.63 3.21 4.68
C ALA A 152 -1.37 3.01 3.36
N GLY A 153 -2.64 2.60 3.43
CA GLY A 153 -3.41 2.17 2.27
C GLY A 153 -4.32 3.23 1.67
N VAL A 154 -4.59 4.30 2.41
CA VAL A 154 -5.42 5.43 1.96
C VAL A 154 -4.48 6.55 1.53
N GLY A 155 -4.25 6.66 0.23
CA GLY A 155 -3.32 7.62 -0.34
C GLY A 155 -4.01 8.69 -1.20
N ILE A 156 -3.22 9.48 -1.93
CA ILE A 156 -3.66 10.54 -2.84
C ILE A 156 -4.72 10.05 -3.84
N GLY A 157 -4.62 8.78 -4.30
CA GLY A 157 -5.56 8.23 -5.26
C GLY A 157 -7.01 8.36 -4.84
N ILE A 158 -7.33 8.19 -3.54
CA ILE A 158 -8.70 8.31 -3.05
C ILE A 158 -9.19 9.78 -3.02
N LEU A 159 -8.29 10.76 -2.85
CA LEU A 159 -8.64 12.18 -2.97
C LEU A 159 -8.89 12.56 -4.42
N PHE A 160 -8.09 12.02 -5.35
CA PHE A 160 -8.22 12.29 -6.77
C PHE A 160 -9.49 11.63 -7.35
N PHE A 161 -9.68 10.34 -7.12
CA PHE A 161 -10.77 9.57 -7.70
C PHE A 161 -12.03 9.51 -6.83
N GLY A 162 -11.99 9.95 -5.57
CA GLY A 162 -13.14 9.86 -4.67
C GLY A 162 -14.38 10.62 -5.13
N VAL A 163 -14.20 11.68 -5.91
CA VAL A 163 -15.27 12.41 -6.61
C VAL A 163 -15.31 12.05 -8.09
N ALA A 164 -14.15 12.10 -8.76
CA ALA A 164 -14.08 11.98 -10.21
C ALA A 164 -14.61 10.63 -10.70
N GLU A 165 -14.29 9.53 -10.04
CA GLU A 165 -14.65 8.18 -10.50
C GLU A 165 -16.16 7.92 -10.43
N PRO A 166 -16.88 8.13 -9.30
CA PRO A 166 -18.34 7.98 -9.28
C PRO A 166 -19.04 8.89 -10.30
N MET A 167 -18.53 10.10 -10.52
CA MET A 167 -19.08 11.03 -11.50
C MET A 167 -18.88 10.55 -12.93
N LEU A 168 -17.71 9.98 -13.26
CA LEU A 168 -17.46 9.39 -14.58
C LEU A 168 -18.38 8.20 -14.85
N TYR A 169 -18.71 7.38 -13.85
CA TYR A 169 -19.67 6.28 -14.00
C TYR A 169 -21.12 6.76 -14.02
N PHE A 170 -21.41 7.89 -13.43
CA PHE A 170 -22.73 8.52 -13.47
C PHE A 170 -23.02 9.16 -14.83
N ASP A 171 -22.01 9.61 -15.59
CA ASP A 171 -22.19 10.22 -16.91
C ASP A 171 -22.86 9.28 -17.91
N ASN A 172 -23.80 9.80 -18.70
CA ASN A 172 -24.53 9.08 -19.74
C ASN A 172 -24.13 9.44 -21.17
N SER A 173 -23.08 10.25 -21.35
CA SER A 173 -22.67 10.75 -22.67
C SER A 173 -21.97 9.72 -23.56
N GLY A 174 -21.78 8.50 -23.10
CA GLY A 174 -21.22 7.40 -23.88
C GLY A 174 -19.71 7.25 -23.84
N GLY A 175 -19.01 8.04 -23.01
CA GLY A 175 -17.58 7.91 -22.77
C GLY A 175 -17.25 6.73 -21.83
N PHE A 176 -16.72 7.04 -20.66
CA PHE A 176 -16.40 6.03 -19.63
C PHE A 176 -17.56 5.69 -18.69
N GLY A 177 -18.71 6.36 -18.82
CA GLY A 177 -19.90 6.10 -18.06
C GLY A 177 -20.86 5.14 -18.76
N TYR A 178 -22.16 5.35 -18.54
CA TYR A 178 -23.21 4.63 -19.23
C TYR A 178 -23.35 5.13 -20.68
N PRO A 179 -23.75 4.27 -21.63
CA PRO A 179 -24.16 2.88 -21.49
C PRO A 179 -23.01 1.86 -21.46
N ASN A 180 -21.76 2.30 -21.38
CA ASN A 180 -20.59 1.44 -21.52
C ASN A 180 -20.22 0.68 -20.23
N ASN A 181 -20.87 0.98 -19.09
CA ASN A 181 -20.69 0.21 -17.86
C ASN A 181 -21.49 -1.11 -17.94
N PRO A 182 -20.80 -2.24 -18.06
CA PRO A 182 -21.46 -3.54 -18.30
C PRO A 182 -21.98 -4.21 -17.03
N HIS A 183 -21.61 -3.72 -15.87
CA HIS A 183 -22.00 -4.30 -14.58
C HIS A 183 -23.35 -3.78 -14.08
N ALA A 184 -23.98 -2.94 -14.88
CA ALA A 184 -25.23 -2.34 -14.51
C ALA A 184 -26.39 -3.32 -14.69
N ASP A 185 -27.14 -3.54 -13.61
CA ASP A 185 -28.53 -4.00 -13.71
C ASP A 185 -29.36 -3.04 -14.57
N LEU A 186 -28.74 -1.94 -15.01
CA LEU A 186 -29.28 -0.81 -15.74
C LEU A 186 -28.86 -0.81 -17.22
N ALA A 187 -28.53 -1.96 -17.81
CA ALA A 187 -28.17 -2.05 -19.23
C ALA A 187 -29.25 -1.38 -20.10
N GLY A 188 -28.86 -0.33 -20.85
CA GLY A 188 -29.75 0.48 -21.63
C GLY A 188 -30.56 1.56 -20.88
N HIS A 189 -30.40 1.67 -19.56
CA HIS A 189 -30.98 2.75 -18.76
C HIS A 189 -30.18 4.05 -18.93
N MET A 190 -30.78 5.02 -19.60
CA MET A 190 -30.13 6.29 -19.93
C MET A 190 -30.42 7.43 -18.95
N ALA A 191 -31.35 7.24 -17.99
CA ALA A 191 -31.71 8.27 -17.04
C ALA A 191 -30.55 8.50 -16.05
N MET A 192 -30.26 9.76 -15.75
CA MET A 192 -29.33 10.17 -14.70
C MET A 192 -30.11 10.34 -13.40
N ASP A 193 -30.39 9.24 -12.74
CA ASP A 193 -31.24 9.15 -11.55
C ASP A 193 -30.53 8.50 -10.37
N HIS A 194 -31.27 8.29 -9.27
CA HIS A 194 -30.75 7.71 -8.05
C HIS A 194 -30.22 6.28 -8.28
N ALA A 195 -30.89 5.47 -9.12
CA ALA A 195 -30.45 4.10 -9.38
C ALA A 195 -29.07 4.09 -10.07
N ARG A 196 -28.85 4.98 -11.04
CA ARG A 196 -27.55 5.18 -11.68
C ARG A 196 -26.50 5.69 -10.69
N ALA A 197 -26.85 6.58 -9.76
CA ALA A 197 -25.93 7.06 -8.75
C ALA A 197 -25.46 5.94 -7.79
N VAL A 198 -26.37 5.05 -7.38
CA VAL A 198 -26.03 3.85 -6.58
C VAL A 198 -25.09 2.94 -7.36
N ASP A 199 -25.36 2.69 -8.63
CA ASP A 199 -24.53 1.83 -9.46
C ASP A 199 -23.14 2.43 -9.72
N ALA A 200 -23.07 3.74 -9.99
CA ALA A 200 -21.81 4.46 -10.15
C ALA A 200 -20.91 4.37 -8.90
N LEU A 201 -21.50 4.54 -7.72
CA LEU A 201 -20.77 4.42 -6.46
C LEU A 201 -20.40 2.95 -6.15
N LYS A 202 -21.27 1.98 -6.49
CA LYS A 202 -20.97 0.55 -6.38
C LYS A 202 -19.77 0.16 -7.23
N GLN A 203 -19.66 0.70 -8.44
CA GLN A 203 -18.52 0.46 -9.33
C GLN A 203 -17.21 1.01 -8.72
N ALA A 204 -17.26 2.20 -8.12
CA ALA A 204 -16.11 2.73 -7.38
C ALA A 204 -15.75 1.82 -6.17
N PHE A 205 -16.73 1.34 -5.41
CA PHE A 205 -16.49 0.37 -4.33
C PHE A 205 -15.83 -0.92 -4.83
N PHE A 206 -16.19 -1.37 -6.04
CA PHE A 206 -15.58 -2.56 -6.63
C PHE A 206 -14.08 -2.37 -6.90
N HIS A 207 -13.69 -1.25 -7.47
CA HIS A 207 -12.29 -0.97 -7.77
C HIS A 207 -11.43 -0.71 -6.53
N TRP A 208 -12.01 -0.12 -5.48
CA TRP A 208 -11.29 0.24 -4.26
C TRP A 208 -11.50 -0.73 -3.08
N GLY A 209 -12.33 -1.74 -3.28
CA GLY A 209 -12.77 -2.67 -2.25
C GLY A 209 -11.95 -3.94 -2.14
N LEU A 210 -12.67 -5.03 -1.91
CA LEU A 210 -12.12 -6.33 -1.52
C LEU A 210 -11.09 -6.89 -2.51
N HIS A 211 -11.30 -6.72 -3.81
CA HIS A 211 -10.45 -7.28 -4.86
C HIS A 211 -9.05 -6.67 -4.83
N GLY A 212 -8.94 -5.35 -4.77
CA GLY A 212 -7.66 -4.66 -4.66
C GLY A 212 -6.94 -4.98 -3.36
N TRP A 213 -7.66 -4.96 -2.23
CA TRP A 213 -7.06 -5.25 -0.93
C TRP A 213 -6.62 -6.71 -0.78
N ALA A 214 -7.21 -7.65 -1.50
CA ALA A 214 -6.76 -9.05 -1.52
C ALA A 214 -5.31 -9.20 -2.00
N VAL A 215 -4.86 -8.36 -2.93
CA VAL A 215 -3.46 -8.32 -3.39
C VAL A 215 -2.52 -7.98 -2.22
N TYR A 216 -2.85 -6.94 -1.48
CA TYR A 216 -2.07 -6.51 -0.32
C TYR A 216 -2.08 -7.53 0.82
N VAL A 217 -3.22 -8.19 1.04
CA VAL A 217 -3.33 -9.31 1.99
C VAL A 217 -2.34 -10.41 1.63
N ILE A 218 -2.34 -10.86 0.39
CA ILE A 218 -1.48 -11.99 -0.04
C ILE A 218 -0.01 -11.61 0.08
N VAL A 219 0.39 -10.45 -0.44
CA VAL A 219 1.80 -10.03 -0.40
C VAL A 219 2.26 -9.81 1.04
N GLY A 220 1.50 -9.05 1.83
CA GLY A 220 1.86 -8.74 3.22
C GLY A 220 1.90 -9.98 4.12
N MET A 221 0.90 -10.86 3.99
CA MET A 221 0.86 -12.13 4.73
C MET A 221 2.04 -13.02 4.37
N THR A 222 2.37 -13.13 3.09
CA THR A 222 3.48 -13.95 2.61
C THR A 222 4.80 -13.42 3.14
N LEU A 223 5.05 -12.12 3.03
CA LEU A 223 6.26 -11.49 3.57
C LEU A 223 6.38 -11.71 5.09
N ALA A 224 5.31 -11.45 5.84
CA ALA A 224 5.30 -11.65 7.30
C ALA A 224 5.51 -13.13 7.68
N TYR A 225 4.90 -14.07 6.93
CA TYR A 225 5.09 -15.49 7.17
C TYR A 225 6.54 -15.92 6.98
N PHE A 226 7.18 -15.54 5.89
CA PHE A 226 8.55 -15.91 5.62
C PHE A 226 9.55 -15.19 6.54
N ALA A 227 9.34 -13.91 6.81
CA ALA A 227 10.23 -13.15 7.68
C ALA A 227 10.12 -13.60 9.16
N TYR A 228 8.94 -13.60 9.73
CA TYR A 228 8.78 -13.78 11.17
C TYR A 228 8.58 -15.22 11.61
N ARG A 229 8.08 -16.10 10.73
CA ARG A 229 7.87 -17.51 11.06
C ARG A 229 8.97 -18.42 10.52
N ARG A 230 9.64 -18.02 9.44
CA ARG A 230 10.70 -18.80 8.80
C ARG A 230 12.09 -18.19 8.94
N ASN A 231 12.21 -17.01 9.55
CA ASN A 231 13.46 -16.27 9.76
C ASN A 231 14.23 -16.00 8.46
N LEU A 232 13.52 -15.75 7.37
CA LEU A 232 14.10 -15.30 6.11
C LEU A 232 14.10 -13.76 6.05
N PRO A 233 14.87 -13.14 5.13
CA PRO A 233 14.86 -11.69 4.95
C PRO A 233 13.46 -11.13 4.71
N LEU A 234 13.18 -9.92 5.21
CA LEU A 234 11.94 -9.20 4.89
C LEU A 234 12.06 -8.60 3.48
N ALA A 235 11.98 -9.45 2.46
CA ALA A 235 12.11 -9.10 1.06
C ALA A 235 11.28 -10.07 0.19
N LEU A 236 10.89 -9.65 -1.02
CA LEU A 236 10.02 -10.43 -1.90
C LEU A 236 10.61 -11.79 -2.24
N ARG A 237 11.94 -11.85 -2.43
CA ARG A 237 12.67 -13.08 -2.75
C ARG A 237 12.42 -14.22 -1.77
N SER A 238 12.22 -13.89 -0.48
CA SER A 238 12.06 -14.87 0.60
C SER A 238 10.86 -15.78 0.40
N ALA A 239 9.82 -15.29 -0.25
CA ALA A 239 8.63 -16.06 -0.56
C ALA A 239 8.85 -17.16 -1.60
N LEU A 240 9.93 -17.04 -2.39
CA LEU A 240 10.30 -18.04 -3.41
C LEU A 240 11.15 -19.18 -2.84
N TYR A 241 11.59 -19.11 -1.59
CA TYR A 241 12.46 -20.13 -1.00
C TYR A 241 11.90 -21.57 -1.12
N PRO A 242 10.60 -21.83 -0.89
CA PRO A 242 10.04 -23.17 -1.05
C PRO A 242 10.11 -23.71 -2.48
N LEU A 243 10.23 -22.84 -3.49
CA LEU A 243 10.24 -23.18 -4.91
C LEU A 243 11.67 -23.40 -5.43
N ILE A 244 12.61 -22.53 -5.03
CA ILE A 244 13.95 -22.48 -5.62
C ILE A 244 15.10 -22.58 -4.60
N GLY A 245 14.80 -22.71 -3.30
CA GLY A 245 15.79 -22.87 -2.22
C GLY A 245 16.77 -21.69 -2.14
N GLU A 246 18.04 -22.00 -1.92
CA GLU A 246 19.14 -21.03 -1.80
C GLU A 246 19.33 -20.11 -3.02
N ARG A 247 18.74 -20.45 -4.17
CA ARG A 247 18.81 -19.62 -5.39
C ARG A 247 18.14 -18.24 -5.21
N ILE A 248 17.35 -18.06 -4.14
CA ILE A 248 16.81 -16.73 -3.77
C ILE A 248 17.93 -15.71 -3.46
N TYR A 249 19.11 -16.17 -3.08
CA TYR A 249 20.27 -15.31 -2.80
C TYR A 249 21.13 -15.02 -4.03
N GLY A 250 20.74 -15.52 -5.18
CA GLY A 250 21.39 -15.35 -6.48
C GLY A 250 20.62 -14.40 -7.41
N PRO A 251 20.94 -14.44 -8.72
CA PRO A 251 20.38 -13.51 -9.74
C PRO A 251 18.85 -13.51 -9.80
N ILE A 252 18.19 -14.67 -9.59
CA ILE A 252 16.72 -14.77 -9.64
C ILE A 252 16.10 -13.93 -8.51
N GLY A 253 16.60 -14.08 -7.28
CA GLY A 253 16.12 -13.28 -6.16
C GLY A 253 16.45 -11.78 -6.31
N HIS A 254 17.61 -11.46 -6.89
CA HIS A 254 17.96 -10.07 -7.22
C HIS A 254 16.97 -9.47 -8.23
N ALA A 255 16.63 -10.20 -9.29
CA ALA A 255 15.66 -9.75 -10.29
C ALA A 255 14.27 -9.51 -9.65
N VAL A 256 13.81 -10.43 -8.80
CA VAL A 256 12.53 -10.30 -8.07
C VAL A 256 12.48 -9.03 -7.22
N ASP A 257 13.53 -8.76 -6.45
CA ASP A 257 13.56 -7.57 -5.60
C ASP A 257 13.72 -6.28 -6.42
N ILE A 258 14.48 -6.29 -7.52
CA ILE A 258 14.57 -5.16 -8.46
C ILE A 258 13.20 -4.85 -9.07
N MET A 259 12.42 -5.87 -9.49
CA MET A 259 11.06 -5.66 -9.99
C MET A 259 10.16 -5.02 -8.92
N GLY A 260 10.27 -5.46 -7.66
CA GLY A 260 9.57 -4.85 -6.54
C GLY A 260 9.96 -3.38 -6.32
N VAL A 261 11.24 -3.05 -6.39
CA VAL A 261 11.74 -1.67 -6.28
C VAL A 261 11.21 -0.79 -7.41
N LEU A 262 11.25 -1.27 -8.67
CA LEU A 262 10.74 -0.52 -9.82
C LEU A 262 9.21 -0.32 -9.71
N GLY A 263 8.46 -1.36 -9.31
CA GLY A 263 7.03 -1.24 -9.03
C GLY A 263 6.72 -0.18 -7.99
N CYS A 264 7.47 -0.16 -6.88
CA CYS A 264 7.34 0.88 -5.85
C CYS A 264 7.59 2.28 -6.41
N VAL A 265 8.69 2.47 -7.15
CA VAL A 265 9.06 3.79 -7.69
C VAL A 265 8.00 4.30 -8.66
N PHE A 266 7.58 3.48 -9.65
CA PHE A 266 6.58 3.89 -10.63
C PHE A 266 5.19 4.08 -10.00
N GLY A 267 4.83 3.25 -9.03
CA GLY A 267 3.59 3.38 -8.28
C GLY A 267 3.50 4.71 -7.52
N ILE A 268 4.53 5.05 -6.76
CA ILE A 268 4.57 6.30 -5.99
C ILE A 268 4.71 7.52 -6.91
N ALA A 269 5.50 7.43 -7.99
CA ALA A 269 5.62 8.51 -8.97
C ALA A 269 4.27 8.82 -9.64
N THR A 270 3.45 7.81 -9.94
CA THR A 270 2.08 7.99 -10.46
C THR A 270 1.20 8.72 -9.46
N SER A 271 1.24 8.34 -8.19
CA SER A 271 0.48 9.03 -7.14
C SER A 271 0.94 10.46 -6.92
N LEU A 272 2.25 10.72 -7.00
CA LEU A 272 2.78 12.09 -6.95
C LEU A 272 2.24 12.94 -8.10
N GLY A 273 2.24 12.41 -9.32
CA GLY A 273 1.73 13.12 -10.49
C GLY A 273 0.24 13.44 -10.40
N LEU A 274 -0.58 12.47 -9.96
CA LEU A 274 -2.02 12.68 -9.70
C LEU A 274 -2.22 13.76 -8.62
N GLY A 275 -1.53 13.65 -7.48
CA GLY A 275 -1.66 14.59 -6.38
C GLY A 275 -1.20 15.99 -6.75
N VAL A 276 -0.09 16.12 -7.46
CA VAL A 276 0.46 17.41 -7.87
C VAL A 276 -0.45 18.12 -8.88
N SER A 277 -1.07 17.39 -9.81
CA SER A 277 -2.05 17.98 -10.71
C SER A 277 -3.24 18.56 -9.95
N GLN A 278 -3.72 17.88 -8.91
CA GLN A 278 -4.80 18.34 -8.06
C GLN A 278 -4.37 19.52 -7.15
N ILE A 279 -3.15 19.47 -6.58
CA ILE A 279 -2.59 20.58 -5.79
C ILE A 279 -2.44 21.84 -6.66
N ALA A 280 -1.97 21.70 -7.91
CA ALA A 280 -1.79 22.81 -8.83
C ALA A 280 -3.13 23.51 -9.14
N VAL A 281 -4.19 22.73 -9.35
CA VAL A 281 -5.56 23.25 -9.53
C VAL A 281 -6.06 23.96 -8.26
N GLY A 282 -5.91 23.33 -7.10
CA GLY A 282 -6.28 23.95 -5.83
C GLY A 282 -5.53 25.27 -5.57
N LEU A 283 -4.23 25.32 -5.90
CA LEU A 283 -3.42 26.52 -5.77
C LEU A 283 -3.85 27.61 -6.76
N ASN A 284 -4.18 27.26 -8.00
CA ASN A 284 -4.76 28.19 -8.98
C ASN A 284 -6.03 28.86 -8.44
N ARG A 285 -6.92 28.10 -7.83
CA ARG A 285 -8.15 28.64 -7.21
C ARG A 285 -7.90 29.64 -6.09
N LEU A 286 -6.85 29.43 -5.28
CA LEU A 286 -6.53 30.30 -4.16
C LEU A 286 -5.73 31.53 -4.56
N THR A 287 -4.86 31.41 -5.56
CA THR A 287 -3.82 32.41 -5.83
C THR A 287 -3.82 32.94 -7.27
N GLY A 288 -4.51 32.25 -8.19
CA GLY A 288 -4.46 32.55 -9.62
C GLY A 288 -3.19 32.07 -10.34
N ILE A 289 -2.29 31.36 -9.65
CA ILE A 289 -1.11 30.77 -10.29
C ILE A 289 -1.55 29.70 -11.31
N ASP A 290 -0.97 29.73 -12.51
CA ASP A 290 -1.26 28.75 -13.57
C ASP A 290 -1.06 27.33 -13.08
N SER A 291 -1.98 26.41 -13.41
CA SER A 291 -1.94 24.99 -13.03
C SER A 291 -1.25 24.08 -14.05
N GLY A 292 -0.59 24.66 -15.05
CA GLY A 292 0.09 23.94 -16.14
C GLY A 292 1.29 23.10 -15.67
N ILE A 293 1.88 22.37 -16.61
CA ILE A 293 2.96 21.41 -16.36
C ILE A 293 4.16 22.08 -15.66
N GLY A 294 4.48 23.33 -15.97
CA GLY A 294 5.58 24.06 -15.32
C GLY A 294 5.39 24.16 -13.80
N THR A 295 4.21 24.59 -13.36
CA THR A 295 3.85 24.65 -11.93
C THR A 295 3.85 23.26 -11.29
N GLN A 296 3.35 22.25 -11.99
CA GLN A 296 3.34 20.87 -11.47
C GLN A 296 4.77 20.34 -11.26
N VAL A 297 5.71 20.59 -12.16
CA VAL A 297 7.12 20.19 -12.00
C VAL A 297 7.77 20.91 -10.80
N VAL A 298 7.51 22.19 -10.62
CA VAL A 298 8.00 22.95 -9.45
C VAL A 298 7.42 22.37 -8.16
N LEU A 299 6.13 22.06 -8.14
CA LEU A 299 5.48 21.43 -6.99
C LEU A 299 6.06 20.03 -6.69
N ILE A 300 6.36 19.21 -7.70
CA ILE A 300 7.08 17.94 -7.51
C ILE A 300 8.41 18.18 -6.79
N ALA A 301 9.20 19.16 -7.23
CA ALA A 301 10.48 19.46 -6.62
C ALA A 301 10.32 19.86 -5.15
N ILE A 302 9.39 20.79 -4.87
CA ILE A 302 9.12 21.27 -3.49
C ILE A 302 8.66 20.11 -2.60
N ILE A 303 7.69 19.33 -3.04
CA ILE A 303 7.12 18.22 -2.26
C ILE A 303 8.15 17.11 -2.05
N SER A 304 8.99 16.83 -3.06
CA SER A 304 10.10 15.88 -2.92
C SER A 304 11.11 16.33 -1.87
N VAL A 305 11.46 17.63 -1.83
CA VAL A 305 12.35 18.19 -0.80
C VAL A 305 11.71 18.05 0.58
N ILE A 306 10.43 18.40 0.74
CA ILE A 306 9.72 18.25 2.02
C ILE A 306 9.72 16.77 2.47
N SER A 307 9.44 15.84 1.56
CA SER A 307 9.47 14.39 1.84
C SER A 307 10.86 13.91 2.26
N ILE A 308 11.91 14.38 1.57
CA ILE A 308 13.30 14.04 1.91
C ILE A 308 13.67 14.58 3.29
N VAL A 309 13.33 15.82 3.60
CA VAL A 309 13.58 16.43 4.92
C VAL A 309 12.84 15.64 6.01
N SER A 310 11.59 15.25 5.78
CA SER A 310 10.83 14.39 6.67
C SER A 310 11.53 13.05 6.90
N ALA A 311 11.93 12.37 5.83
CA ALA A 311 12.60 11.06 5.89
C ALA A 311 13.93 11.08 6.67
N VAL A 312 14.65 12.20 6.67
CA VAL A 312 15.99 12.35 7.29
C VAL A 312 15.91 12.88 8.72
N SER A 313 14.93 13.73 9.03
CA SER A 313 14.81 14.41 10.35
C SER A 313 14.55 13.49 11.55
N GLY A 314 14.48 12.20 11.29
CA GLY A 314 14.29 11.17 12.31
C GLY A 314 12.83 10.71 12.41
N VAL A 315 12.63 9.50 11.92
CA VAL A 315 11.35 8.79 11.70
C VAL A 315 10.33 8.91 12.86
N LYS A 316 10.79 9.05 14.12
CA LYS A 316 9.88 8.98 15.27
C LYS A 316 9.14 10.28 15.59
N ARG A 317 9.68 11.45 15.29
CA ARG A 317 9.07 12.73 15.69
C ARG A 317 8.39 13.47 14.55
N GLY A 318 9.02 13.56 13.38
CA GLY A 318 8.47 14.26 12.21
C GLY A 318 7.25 13.57 11.63
N ILE A 319 7.36 12.26 11.34
CA ILE A 319 6.24 11.45 10.81
C ILE A 319 5.06 11.44 11.77
N ARG A 320 5.32 11.35 13.09
CA ARG A 320 4.25 11.35 14.09
C ARG A 320 3.45 12.65 14.06
N ILE A 321 4.12 13.82 14.02
CA ILE A 321 3.45 15.12 14.00
C ILE A 321 2.62 15.28 12.73
N ILE A 322 3.20 14.95 11.56
CA ILE A 322 2.47 15.04 10.29
C ILE A 322 1.27 14.08 10.29
N SER A 323 1.42 12.85 10.80
CA SER A 323 0.33 11.87 10.88
C SER A 323 -0.79 12.33 11.83
N GLU A 324 -0.46 12.91 12.99
CA GLU A 324 -1.44 13.45 13.93
C GLU A 324 -2.21 14.64 13.31
N LEU A 325 -1.50 15.54 12.60
CA LEU A 325 -2.12 16.63 11.84
C LEU A 325 -3.02 16.11 10.71
N ASN A 326 -2.57 15.09 9.98
CA ASN A 326 -3.37 14.46 8.92
C ASN A 326 -4.71 13.94 9.44
N VAL A 327 -4.70 13.25 10.56
CA VAL A 327 -5.94 12.75 11.19
C VAL A 327 -6.82 13.92 11.60
N GLY A 328 -6.27 14.93 12.25
CA GLY A 328 -7.03 16.11 12.67
C GLY A 328 -7.68 16.85 11.49
N VAL A 329 -6.91 17.13 10.45
CA VAL A 329 -7.43 17.81 9.24
C VAL A 329 -8.42 16.92 8.49
N SER A 330 -8.18 15.60 8.39
CA SER A 330 -9.14 14.67 7.79
C SER A 330 -10.49 14.68 8.53
N VAL A 331 -10.47 14.73 9.86
CA VAL A 331 -11.71 14.83 10.66
C VAL A 331 -12.45 16.14 10.40
N ILE A 332 -11.73 17.26 10.26
CA ILE A 332 -12.35 18.55 9.93
C ILE A 332 -12.98 18.51 8.54
N VAL A 333 -12.26 18.01 7.53
CA VAL A 333 -12.76 17.91 6.15
C VAL A 333 -13.97 16.96 6.07
N VAL A 334 -13.88 15.77 6.66
CA VAL A 334 -15.01 14.81 6.73
C VAL A 334 -16.20 15.44 7.46
N GLY A 335 -15.95 16.13 8.59
CA GLY A 335 -16.99 16.86 9.34
C GLY A 335 -17.66 17.94 8.52
N SER A 336 -16.90 18.68 7.69
CA SER A 336 -17.45 19.70 6.78
C SER A 336 -18.40 19.10 5.74
N PHE A 337 -18.05 17.95 5.16
CA PHE A 337 -18.91 17.24 4.22
C PHE A 337 -20.14 16.62 4.90
N LEU A 338 -20.03 16.15 6.13
CA LEU A 338 -21.17 15.67 6.90
C LEU A 338 -22.13 16.79 7.30
N ILE A 339 -21.62 17.94 7.76
CA ILE A 339 -22.46 19.04 8.25
C ILE A 339 -23.05 19.85 7.08
N GLY A 340 -22.26 20.11 6.05
CA GLY A 340 -22.68 20.88 4.87
C GLY A 340 -23.39 20.07 3.81
N GLY A 341 -23.23 18.74 3.81
CA GLY A 341 -23.79 17.84 2.80
C GLY A 341 -25.16 17.26 3.16
N PRO A 342 -25.74 16.46 2.27
CA PRO A 342 -27.04 15.82 2.47
C PRO A 342 -26.92 14.56 3.33
N THR A 343 -26.57 14.70 4.60
CA THR A 343 -26.14 13.59 5.48
C THR A 343 -27.10 12.41 5.53
N LEU A 344 -28.41 12.66 5.65
CA LEU A 344 -29.40 11.57 5.70
C LEU A 344 -29.45 10.79 4.37
N TRP A 345 -29.36 11.50 3.25
CA TRP A 345 -29.28 10.90 1.94
C TRP A 345 -27.99 10.08 1.76
N LEU A 346 -26.85 10.60 2.23
CA LEU A 346 -25.56 9.90 2.19
C LEU A 346 -25.57 8.60 3.02
N ILE A 347 -26.24 8.60 4.17
CA ILE A 347 -26.40 7.38 5.00
C ILE A 347 -27.25 6.34 4.27
N SER A 348 -28.38 6.73 3.63
CA SER A 348 -29.19 5.82 2.80
C SER A 348 -28.40 5.29 1.62
N MET A 349 -27.74 6.19 0.88
CA MET A 349 -26.89 5.87 -0.26
C MET A 349 -25.78 4.88 0.10
N PHE A 350 -25.10 5.08 1.23
CA PHE A 350 -24.11 4.15 1.74
C PHE A 350 -24.69 2.75 1.95
N GLY A 351 -25.83 2.67 2.64
CA GLY A 351 -26.51 1.39 2.91
C GLY A 351 -26.92 0.67 1.63
N GLU A 352 -27.58 1.38 0.71
CA GLU A 352 -28.01 0.85 -0.58
C GLU A 352 -26.81 0.36 -1.42
N THR A 353 -25.76 1.17 -1.51
CA THR A 353 -24.56 0.84 -2.27
C THR A 353 -23.82 -0.35 -1.68
N VAL A 354 -23.66 -0.44 -0.34
CA VAL A 354 -23.03 -1.60 0.32
C VAL A 354 -23.81 -2.88 0.06
N VAL A 355 -25.14 -2.84 0.19
CA VAL A 355 -26.00 -4.00 -0.10
C VAL A 355 -25.86 -4.44 -1.56
N SER A 356 -25.93 -3.49 -2.50
CA SER A 356 -25.74 -3.75 -3.93
C SER A 356 -24.34 -4.31 -4.21
N TYR A 357 -23.28 -3.73 -3.62
CA TYR A 357 -21.91 -4.21 -3.77
C TYR A 357 -21.72 -5.65 -3.25
N VAL A 358 -22.24 -5.97 -2.07
CA VAL A 358 -22.12 -7.33 -1.49
C VAL A 358 -22.87 -8.36 -2.35
N ARG A 359 -24.03 -7.99 -2.90
CA ARG A 359 -24.78 -8.84 -3.83
C ARG A 359 -23.99 -9.13 -5.12
N ASP A 360 -23.34 -8.09 -5.69
CA ASP A 360 -22.81 -8.11 -7.05
C ASP A 360 -21.28 -8.32 -7.11
N VAL A 361 -20.57 -8.28 -5.98
CA VAL A 361 -19.10 -8.35 -5.95
C VAL A 361 -18.50 -9.59 -6.62
N ILE A 362 -19.19 -10.75 -6.53
CA ILE A 362 -18.74 -11.98 -7.18
C ILE A 362 -18.97 -11.94 -8.69
N PRO A 363 -20.19 -11.69 -9.21
CA PRO A 363 -20.40 -11.55 -10.65
C PRO A 363 -19.56 -10.43 -11.28
N MET A 364 -19.38 -9.29 -10.61
CA MET A 364 -18.49 -8.21 -11.09
C MET A 364 -17.04 -8.68 -11.22
N GLY A 365 -16.53 -9.45 -10.24
CA GLY A 365 -15.18 -9.99 -10.28
C GLY A 365 -14.96 -11.04 -11.38
N LEU A 366 -15.97 -11.79 -11.72
CA LEU A 366 -15.91 -12.87 -12.73
C LEU A 366 -16.25 -12.39 -14.15
N TRP A 367 -16.70 -11.15 -14.30
CA TRP A 367 -17.08 -10.62 -15.60
C TRP A 367 -15.87 -10.38 -16.51
N VAL A 368 -15.95 -10.81 -17.75
CA VAL A 368 -14.98 -10.59 -18.81
C VAL A 368 -15.68 -9.97 -20.01
N ALA A 369 -15.16 -8.89 -20.53
CA ALA A 369 -15.69 -8.17 -21.67
C ALA A 369 -15.82 -9.08 -22.90
N SER A 370 -16.98 -9.04 -23.55
CA SER A 370 -17.34 -9.85 -24.72
C SER A 370 -17.34 -9.06 -26.02
N THR A 371 -17.61 -7.76 -25.95
CA THR A 371 -17.64 -6.85 -27.09
C THR A 371 -16.45 -5.87 -27.08
N PRO A 372 -16.07 -5.25 -28.21
CA PRO A 372 -15.02 -4.23 -28.24
C PRO A 372 -15.29 -3.05 -27.29
N VAL A 373 -16.51 -2.57 -27.21
CA VAL A 373 -16.91 -1.43 -26.36
C VAL A 373 -16.76 -1.78 -24.88
N GLU A 374 -17.21 -2.98 -24.48
CA GLU A 374 -17.01 -3.48 -23.11
C GLU A 374 -15.53 -3.64 -22.77
N ARG A 375 -14.73 -4.10 -23.74
CA ARG A 375 -13.29 -4.28 -23.58
C ARG A 375 -12.59 -2.95 -23.36
N ASP A 376 -12.89 -1.93 -24.17
CA ASP A 376 -12.34 -0.59 -24.02
C ASP A 376 -12.64 -0.02 -22.61
N TRP A 377 -13.88 -0.25 -22.12
CA TRP A 377 -14.25 0.14 -20.78
C TRP A 377 -13.50 -0.66 -19.70
N GLN A 378 -13.44 -1.99 -19.84
CA GLN A 378 -12.75 -2.86 -18.87
C GLN A 378 -11.27 -2.56 -18.80
N ASP A 379 -10.60 -2.30 -19.93
CA ASP A 379 -9.18 -1.97 -20.02
C ASP A 379 -8.91 -0.59 -19.40
N ALA A 380 -9.75 0.40 -19.69
CA ALA A 380 -9.60 1.76 -19.16
C ALA A 380 -9.77 1.83 -17.63
N TRP A 381 -10.61 0.99 -17.05
CA TRP A 381 -11.00 1.03 -15.64
C TRP A 381 -10.51 -0.18 -14.86
N THR A 382 -11.11 -1.33 -15.05
CA THR A 382 -10.85 -2.51 -14.19
C THR A 382 -9.41 -2.99 -14.30
N ILE A 383 -8.89 -3.10 -15.53
CA ILE A 383 -7.50 -3.55 -15.76
C ILE A 383 -6.51 -2.52 -15.26
N PHE A 384 -6.76 -1.23 -15.46
CA PHE A 384 -5.95 -0.15 -14.90
C PHE A 384 -5.89 -0.22 -13.37
N TYR A 385 -7.02 -0.37 -12.68
CA TYR A 385 -7.05 -0.50 -11.23
C TYR A 385 -6.31 -1.75 -10.75
N TRP A 386 -6.52 -2.90 -11.38
CA TRP A 386 -5.80 -4.13 -11.01
C TRP A 386 -4.30 -3.99 -11.19
N ALA A 387 -3.85 -3.38 -12.27
CA ALA A 387 -2.45 -3.06 -12.47
C ALA A 387 -1.92 -2.11 -11.38
N TRP A 388 -2.67 -1.09 -11.00
CA TRP A 388 -2.27 -0.19 -9.92
C TRP A 388 -2.09 -0.91 -8.59
N TRP A 389 -3.06 -1.74 -8.19
CA TRP A 389 -2.96 -2.54 -6.97
C TRP A 389 -1.76 -3.49 -6.99
N LEU A 390 -1.51 -4.16 -8.11
CA LEU A 390 -0.37 -5.07 -8.28
C LEU A 390 0.98 -4.33 -8.20
N ALA A 391 1.12 -3.19 -8.85
CA ALA A 391 2.36 -2.39 -8.81
C ALA A 391 2.68 -1.86 -7.40
N TRP A 392 1.64 -1.49 -6.63
CA TRP A 392 1.79 -1.00 -5.26
C TRP A 392 1.99 -2.11 -4.22
N ALA A 393 1.68 -3.33 -4.55
CA ALA A 393 1.67 -4.43 -3.60
C ALA A 393 3.02 -4.70 -2.89
N PRO A 394 4.19 -4.58 -3.53
CA PRO A 394 5.47 -4.69 -2.82
C PRO A 394 5.62 -3.66 -1.70
N PHE A 395 5.23 -2.42 -1.94
CA PHE A 395 5.28 -1.32 -0.98
C PHE A 395 4.31 -1.55 0.19
N ILE A 396 3.02 -1.62 -0.11
CA ILE A 396 1.98 -1.76 0.92
C ILE A 396 2.11 -3.09 1.65
N GLY A 397 2.38 -4.18 0.92
CA GLY A 397 2.54 -5.51 1.50
C GLY A 397 3.69 -5.58 2.52
N LEU A 398 4.85 -4.99 2.20
CA LEU A 398 5.97 -4.96 3.15
C LEU A 398 5.65 -4.10 4.38
N PHE A 399 5.01 -2.95 4.19
CA PHE A 399 4.57 -2.12 5.29
C PHE A 399 3.60 -2.87 6.22
N ILE A 400 2.55 -3.49 5.66
CA ILE A 400 1.57 -4.26 6.42
C ILE A 400 2.24 -5.44 7.14
N ALA A 401 3.18 -6.13 6.49
CA ALA A 401 3.94 -7.22 7.10
C ALA A 401 4.65 -6.77 8.38
N ARG A 402 5.33 -5.63 8.35
CA ARG A 402 6.08 -5.08 9.50
C ARG A 402 5.22 -4.84 10.73
N ILE A 403 4.01 -4.35 10.55
CA ILE A 403 3.11 -4.01 11.67
C ILE A 403 2.26 -5.19 12.15
N SER A 404 2.38 -6.38 11.52
CA SER A 404 1.47 -7.50 11.76
C SER A 404 2.10 -8.71 12.46
N LYS A 405 3.34 -8.58 12.94
CA LYS A 405 4.04 -9.64 13.69
C LYS A 405 3.19 -10.14 14.86
N GLY A 406 3.11 -11.47 15.02
CA GLY A 406 2.38 -12.14 16.10
C GLY A 406 0.87 -12.33 15.89
N ARG A 407 0.26 -11.74 14.85
CA ARG A 407 -1.15 -11.96 14.51
C ARG A 407 -1.37 -13.33 13.88
N THR A 408 -2.58 -13.87 13.96
CA THR A 408 -2.95 -15.07 13.19
C THR A 408 -3.22 -14.70 11.73
N LEU A 409 -3.04 -15.66 10.80
CA LEU A 409 -3.37 -15.45 9.39
C LEU A 409 -4.82 -14.98 9.21
N ARG A 410 -5.76 -15.62 9.93
CA ARG A 410 -7.18 -15.22 9.88
C ARG A 410 -7.40 -13.79 10.34
N GLU A 411 -6.82 -13.40 11.48
CA GLU A 411 -6.92 -12.03 12.00
C GLU A 411 -6.31 -11.01 11.00
N PHE A 412 -5.18 -11.38 10.41
CA PHE A 412 -4.52 -10.56 9.40
C PHE A 412 -5.40 -10.38 8.17
N ILE A 413 -5.88 -11.49 7.58
CA ILE A 413 -6.70 -11.45 6.36
C ILE A 413 -7.98 -10.62 6.60
N LEU A 414 -8.73 -10.92 7.65
CA LEU A 414 -9.98 -10.21 7.94
C LEU A 414 -9.75 -8.73 8.25
N GLY A 415 -8.71 -8.40 9.01
CA GLY A 415 -8.42 -7.01 9.35
C GLY A 415 -8.02 -6.17 8.15
N VAL A 416 -7.16 -6.70 7.27
CA VAL A 416 -6.69 -5.98 6.07
C VAL A 416 -7.76 -5.95 4.98
N LEU A 417 -8.56 -7.01 4.86
CA LEU A 417 -9.58 -7.12 3.81
C LEU A 417 -10.85 -6.32 4.12
N ILE A 418 -11.13 -6.02 5.39
CA ILE A 418 -12.39 -5.38 5.79
C ILE A 418 -12.19 -3.92 6.23
N ALA A 419 -11.23 -3.65 7.14
CA ALA A 419 -11.16 -2.35 7.76
C ALA A 419 -10.79 -1.20 6.79
N PRO A 420 -9.75 -1.32 5.96
CA PRO A 420 -9.45 -0.26 5.00
C PRO A 420 -10.52 -0.08 3.92
N PRO A 421 -11.06 -1.15 3.25
CA PRO A 421 -12.15 -0.97 2.31
C PRO A 421 -13.36 -0.26 2.89
N LEU A 422 -13.78 -0.61 4.10
CA LEU A 422 -14.91 0.04 4.75
C LEU A 422 -14.73 1.55 4.89
N ILE A 423 -13.53 2.00 5.26
CA ILE A 423 -13.24 3.43 5.38
C ILE A 423 -13.18 4.11 4.01
N ILE A 424 -12.63 3.42 3.01
CA ILE A 424 -12.66 3.92 1.63
C ILE A 424 -14.10 4.07 1.14
N PHE A 425 -14.98 3.12 1.43
CA PHE A 425 -16.41 3.19 1.07
C PHE A 425 -17.11 4.39 1.73
N ILE A 426 -16.83 4.62 3.02
CA ILE A 426 -17.33 5.80 3.73
C ILE A 426 -16.81 7.08 3.06
N TRP A 427 -15.51 7.12 2.74
CA TRP A 427 -14.89 8.26 2.08
C TRP A 427 -15.52 8.54 0.70
N GLN A 428 -15.61 7.54 -0.16
CA GLN A 428 -16.22 7.68 -1.49
C GLN A 428 -17.70 8.08 -1.41
N THR A 429 -18.44 7.56 -0.42
CA THR A 429 -19.83 7.98 -0.21
C THR A 429 -19.91 9.43 0.21
N LEU A 430 -19.03 9.89 1.11
CA LEU A 430 -19.05 11.29 1.55
C LEU A 430 -18.70 12.24 0.41
N PHE A 431 -17.64 11.99 -0.32
CA PHE A 431 -17.16 12.91 -1.36
C PHE A 431 -17.88 12.69 -2.69
N GLY A 432 -17.84 11.46 -3.22
CA GLY A 432 -18.50 11.10 -4.48
C GLY A 432 -20.02 11.13 -4.37
N GLY A 433 -20.58 10.65 -3.26
CA GLY A 433 -22.02 10.72 -3.00
C GLY A 433 -22.52 12.17 -2.91
N THR A 434 -21.75 13.07 -2.29
CA THR A 434 -22.11 14.51 -2.27
C THR A 434 -22.14 15.08 -3.70
N ALA A 435 -21.14 14.78 -4.52
CA ALA A 435 -21.10 15.22 -5.92
C ALA A 435 -22.28 14.66 -6.72
N LEU A 436 -22.59 13.37 -6.56
CA LEU A 436 -23.74 12.72 -7.18
C LEU A 436 -25.05 13.40 -6.76
N HIS A 437 -25.22 13.71 -5.48
CA HIS A 437 -26.39 14.41 -4.99
C HIS A 437 -26.53 15.83 -5.58
N GLN A 438 -25.41 16.56 -5.73
CA GLN A 438 -25.42 17.88 -6.36
C GLN A 438 -25.88 17.81 -7.82
N GLU A 439 -25.39 16.81 -8.57
CA GLU A 439 -25.77 16.62 -9.97
C GLU A 439 -27.19 16.06 -10.15
N LEU A 440 -27.67 15.23 -9.24
CA LEU A 440 -29.06 14.76 -9.24
C LEU A 440 -30.04 15.90 -9.04
N ASN A 441 -29.65 16.94 -8.32
CA ASN A 441 -30.47 18.13 -7.98
C ASN A 441 -30.05 19.38 -8.75
N ALA A 442 -29.35 19.25 -9.87
CA ALA A 442 -28.96 20.38 -10.70
C ALA A 442 -30.17 21.14 -11.25
N ALA A 443 -30.08 22.48 -11.32
CA ALA A 443 -31.21 23.36 -11.61
C ALA A 443 -31.91 23.10 -12.96
N MET A 444 -31.16 22.64 -13.98
CA MET A 444 -31.69 22.31 -15.32
C MET A 444 -31.97 20.81 -15.50
N GLY A 445 -31.89 20.02 -14.44
CA GLY A 445 -32.11 18.58 -14.44
C GLY A 445 -30.85 17.79 -14.11
N PRO A 446 -30.99 16.51 -13.75
CA PRO A 446 -29.87 15.66 -13.37
C PRO A 446 -28.78 15.58 -14.45
N GLY A 447 -27.52 15.74 -14.07
CA GLY A 447 -26.37 15.67 -14.96
C GLY A 447 -26.13 16.89 -15.84
N THR A 448 -26.82 18.01 -15.57
CA THR A 448 -26.62 19.30 -16.25
C THR A 448 -25.88 20.31 -15.42
N GLY A 449 -25.39 19.92 -14.24
CA GLY A 449 -24.65 20.79 -13.34
C GLY A 449 -23.21 21.02 -13.80
N GLN A 450 -22.56 21.92 -13.08
CA GLN A 450 -21.19 22.32 -13.37
C GLN A 450 -20.18 21.16 -13.22
N LEU A 451 -20.39 20.26 -12.26
CA LEU A 451 -19.51 19.11 -12.03
C LEU A 451 -19.48 18.17 -13.23
N MET A 452 -20.66 17.87 -13.81
CA MET A 452 -20.73 17.01 -14.98
C MET A 452 -20.05 17.64 -16.19
N GLY A 453 -20.14 18.97 -16.37
CA GLY A 453 -19.38 19.68 -17.39
C GLY A 453 -17.87 19.47 -17.23
N MET A 454 -17.34 19.68 -16.01
CA MET A 454 -15.91 19.45 -15.71
C MET A 454 -15.46 18.02 -15.99
N ILE A 455 -16.29 17.04 -15.65
CA ILE A 455 -16.00 15.61 -15.88
C ILE A 455 -15.92 15.30 -17.38
N ARG A 456 -16.86 15.82 -18.17
CA ARG A 456 -16.89 15.65 -19.64
C ARG A 456 -15.73 16.34 -20.34
N ASP A 457 -15.27 17.48 -19.80
CA ASP A 457 -14.08 18.19 -20.27
C ASP A 457 -12.76 17.59 -19.75
N TRP A 458 -12.83 16.44 -19.06
CA TRP A 458 -11.70 15.74 -18.47
C TRP A 458 -10.90 16.54 -17.42
N ASN A 459 -11.53 17.55 -16.82
CA ASN A 459 -10.94 18.35 -15.76
C ASN A 459 -11.15 17.70 -14.37
N LEU A 460 -10.69 16.45 -14.23
CA LEU A 460 -10.88 15.62 -13.04
C LEU A 460 -10.27 16.21 -11.75
N PRO A 461 -9.08 16.87 -11.78
CA PRO A 461 -8.51 17.47 -10.57
C PRO A 461 -9.39 18.54 -9.92
N GLU A 462 -10.23 19.22 -10.70
CA GLU A 462 -11.10 20.29 -10.26
C GLU A 462 -12.32 19.77 -9.48
N ALA A 463 -12.79 18.58 -9.81
CA ALA A 463 -14.06 18.03 -9.32
C ALA A 463 -14.17 17.99 -7.79
N LEU A 464 -13.10 17.66 -7.08
CA LEU A 464 -13.08 17.65 -5.60
C LEU A 464 -13.31 19.04 -5.02
N PHE A 465 -12.62 20.05 -5.56
CA PHE A 465 -12.72 21.43 -5.07
C PHE A 465 -14.08 22.03 -5.40
N ALA A 466 -14.60 21.78 -6.60
CA ALA A 466 -15.93 22.23 -7.00
C ALA A 466 -17.03 21.61 -6.13
N THR A 467 -16.91 20.32 -5.79
CA THR A 467 -17.82 19.65 -4.85
C THR A 467 -17.77 20.30 -3.46
N ALA A 468 -16.57 20.60 -2.98
CA ALA A 468 -16.36 21.24 -1.68
C ALA A 468 -16.93 22.68 -1.65
N ASP A 469 -16.75 23.45 -2.71
CA ASP A 469 -17.29 24.82 -2.82
C ASP A 469 -18.82 24.84 -2.78
N ALA A 470 -19.45 23.90 -3.45
CA ALA A 470 -20.91 23.81 -3.48
C ALA A 470 -21.53 23.44 -2.12
N LEU A 471 -20.73 22.96 -1.15
CA LEU A 471 -21.19 22.70 0.22
C LEU A 471 -21.31 23.97 1.06
N VAL A 472 -20.59 25.04 0.70
CA VAL A 472 -20.42 26.21 1.54
C VAL A 472 -20.74 27.48 0.76
N SER A 473 -21.76 28.23 1.20
CA SER A 473 -22.18 29.50 0.57
C SER A 473 -21.23 30.68 0.88
N ASN A 474 -20.25 30.48 1.77
CA ASN A 474 -19.35 31.56 2.23
C ASN A 474 -17.97 31.40 1.62
N GLY A 475 -17.50 32.41 0.88
CA GLY A 475 -16.19 32.38 0.19
C GLY A 475 -15.00 32.18 1.14
N ILE A 476 -15.04 32.67 2.37
CA ILE A 476 -13.96 32.43 3.35
C ILE A 476 -13.90 30.95 3.73
N LEU A 477 -15.06 30.33 3.96
CA LEU A 477 -15.13 28.93 4.35
C LEU A 477 -14.70 28.00 3.19
N SER A 478 -15.05 28.37 1.94
CA SER A 478 -14.57 27.71 0.73
C SER A 478 -13.05 27.78 0.62
N THR A 479 -12.45 28.97 0.82
CA THR A 479 -10.99 29.16 0.83
C THR A 479 -10.31 28.30 1.91
N VAL A 480 -10.88 28.25 3.11
CA VAL A 480 -10.36 27.42 4.21
C VAL A 480 -10.43 25.93 3.83
N LEU A 481 -11.56 25.47 3.33
CA LEU A 481 -11.74 24.05 2.96
C LEU A 481 -10.80 23.64 1.82
N THR A 482 -10.66 24.47 0.79
CA THR A 482 -9.67 24.26 -0.30
C THR A 482 -8.24 24.20 0.25
N SER A 483 -7.88 25.10 1.17
CA SER A 483 -6.55 25.08 1.81
C SER A 483 -6.30 23.80 2.62
N LEU A 484 -7.30 23.31 3.34
CA LEU A 484 -7.21 22.05 4.09
C LEU A 484 -7.08 20.83 3.16
N LEU A 485 -7.79 20.82 2.04
CA LEU A 485 -7.67 19.77 1.02
C LEU A 485 -6.27 19.75 0.39
N ILE A 486 -5.71 20.91 0.04
CA ILE A 486 -4.33 21.03 -0.47
C ILE A 486 -3.34 20.53 0.59
N PHE A 487 -3.51 20.93 1.85
CA PHE A 487 -2.67 20.45 2.94
C PHE A 487 -2.73 18.91 3.07
N LEU A 488 -3.90 18.29 2.99
CA LEU A 488 -4.06 16.82 3.02
C LEU A 488 -3.33 16.16 1.85
N LEU A 489 -3.47 16.69 0.64
CA LEU A 489 -2.78 16.16 -0.54
C LEU A 489 -1.26 16.15 -0.35
N ILE A 490 -0.68 17.27 0.11
CA ILE A 490 0.76 17.39 0.36
C ILE A 490 1.19 16.43 1.48
N SER A 491 0.51 16.45 2.60
CA SER A 491 0.92 15.72 3.79
C SER A 491 0.71 14.20 3.66
N TRP A 492 -0.32 13.75 2.96
CA TRP A 492 -0.50 12.33 2.61
C TRP A 492 0.58 11.85 1.66
N PHE A 493 0.98 12.70 0.69
CA PHE A 493 2.10 12.34 -0.17
C PHE A 493 3.41 12.20 0.62
N VAL A 494 3.73 13.17 1.48
CA VAL A 494 4.95 13.13 2.31
C VAL A 494 5.02 11.83 3.12
N THR A 495 3.93 11.44 3.78
CA THR A 495 3.89 10.21 4.57
C THR A 495 4.00 8.94 3.71
N SER A 496 3.41 8.93 2.52
CA SER A 496 3.52 7.81 1.58
C SER A 496 4.93 7.70 0.99
N SER A 497 5.56 8.83 0.66
CA SER A 497 6.93 8.90 0.15
C SER A 497 7.95 8.42 1.19
N ASP A 498 7.80 8.85 2.47
CA ASP A 498 8.65 8.38 3.57
C ASP A 498 8.59 6.86 3.72
N SER A 499 7.38 6.32 3.73
CA SER A 499 7.17 4.88 3.88
C SER A 499 7.70 4.10 2.68
N SER A 500 7.54 4.62 1.46
CA SER A 500 8.01 3.95 0.25
C SER A 500 9.53 3.94 0.11
N THR A 501 10.20 5.05 0.43
CA THR A 501 11.67 5.09 0.43
C THR A 501 12.25 4.17 1.48
N LEU A 502 11.60 4.00 2.64
CA LEU A 502 11.96 3.01 3.64
C LEU A 502 11.82 1.58 3.09
N VAL A 503 10.69 1.26 2.43
CA VAL A 503 10.47 -0.07 1.85
C VAL A 503 11.50 -0.39 0.76
N ILE A 504 11.75 0.54 -0.17
CA ILE A 504 12.75 0.37 -1.23
C ILE A 504 14.13 0.09 -0.62
N THR A 505 14.51 0.87 0.38
CA THR A 505 15.83 0.70 1.04
C THR A 505 15.89 -0.59 1.86
N THR A 506 14.81 -1.02 2.50
CA THR A 506 14.73 -2.32 3.19
C THR A 506 14.92 -3.49 2.20
N ILE A 507 14.28 -3.45 1.03
CA ILE A 507 14.47 -4.49 0.00
C ILE A 507 15.93 -4.52 -0.46
N LEU A 508 16.52 -3.37 -0.75
CA LEU A 508 17.89 -3.26 -1.28
C LEU A 508 18.98 -3.52 -0.23
N SER A 509 18.68 -3.41 1.06
CA SER A 509 19.55 -3.79 2.18
C SER A 509 19.37 -5.25 2.62
N MET A 510 18.68 -6.08 1.83
CA MET A 510 18.44 -7.48 2.15
C MET A 510 17.58 -7.70 3.40
N GLY A 511 16.68 -6.78 3.71
CA GLY A 511 15.73 -6.88 4.81
C GLY A 511 16.12 -6.12 6.07
N ASP A 512 17.12 -5.22 6.02
CA ASP A 512 17.40 -4.31 7.12
C ASP A 512 16.19 -3.38 7.37
N GLU A 513 15.70 -3.38 8.60
CA GLU A 513 14.52 -2.60 8.97
C GLU A 513 14.82 -1.13 9.29
N ASP A 514 16.10 -0.76 9.44
CA ASP A 514 16.53 0.63 9.71
C ASP A 514 17.70 1.07 8.81
N PRO A 515 17.51 1.10 7.48
CA PRO A 515 18.55 1.49 6.54
C PRO A 515 18.95 2.96 6.69
N LEU A 516 20.21 3.26 6.32
CA LEU A 516 20.78 4.60 6.48
C LEU A 516 19.97 5.68 5.75
N PRO A 517 19.74 6.86 6.37
CA PRO A 517 18.91 7.93 5.82
C PRO A 517 19.35 8.43 4.43
N ARG A 518 20.66 8.44 4.13
CA ARG A 518 21.19 8.87 2.81
C ARG A 518 20.60 8.08 1.64
N HIS A 519 20.24 6.81 1.83
CA HIS A 519 19.65 5.99 0.79
C HIS A 519 18.20 6.41 0.52
N ARG A 520 17.47 6.83 1.55
CA ARG A 520 16.12 7.39 1.40
C ARG A 520 16.14 8.70 0.61
N ILE A 521 17.16 9.56 0.83
CA ILE A 521 17.35 10.79 0.04
C ILE A 521 17.47 10.44 -1.44
N PHE A 522 18.37 9.52 -1.77
CA PHE A 522 18.61 9.12 -3.16
C PHE A 522 17.32 8.59 -3.83
N TRP A 523 16.60 7.69 -3.17
CA TRP A 523 15.38 7.11 -3.74
C TRP A 523 14.22 8.12 -3.78
N GLY A 524 14.14 9.05 -2.85
CA GLY A 524 13.19 10.17 -2.91
C GLY A 524 13.42 11.06 -4.13
N VAL A 525 14.68 11.38 -4.45
CA VAL A 525 15.04 12.11 -5.67
C VAL A 525 14.67 11.30 -6.93
N CYS A 526 14.94 9.99 -6.95
CA CYS A 526 14.56 9.14 -8.08
C CYS A 526 13.04 9.16 -8.32
N ILE A 527 12.21 9.04 -7.28
CA ILE A 527 10.75 9.08 -7.38
C ILE A 527 10.29 10.42 -7.98
N GLY A 528 10.79 11.54 -7.44
CA GLY A 528 10.45 12.87 -7.95
C GLY A 528 10.86 13.06 -9.41
N SER A 529 12.06 12.61 -9.78
CA SER A 529 12.55 12.70 -11.16
C SER A 529 11.70 11.88 -12.14
N VAL A 530 11.33 10.66 -11.77
CA VAL A 530 10.44 9.81 -12.59
C VAL A 530 9.07 10.48 -12.78
N ALA A 531 8.47 11.00 -11.70
CA ALA A 531 7.19 11.70 -11.79
C ALA A 531 7.26 12.93 -12.70
N ALA A 532 8.28 13.76 -12.54
CA ALA A 532 8.46 14.98 -13.35
C ALA A 532 8.61 14.65 -14.85
N VAL A 533 9.46 13.67 -15.18
CA VAL A 533 9.72 13.30 -16.58
C VAL A 533 8.47 12.69 -17.22
N LEU A 534 7.73 11.86 -16.51
CA LEU A 534 6.48 11.27 -17.02
C LEU A 534 5.39 12.32 -17.24
N LEU A 535 5.27 13.31 -16.34
CA LEU A 535 4.33 14.42 -16.55
C LEU A 535 4.70 15.24 -17.79
N MET A 536 5.98 15.52 -17.99
CA MET A 536 6.45 16.27 -19.17
C MET A 536 6.25 15.48 -20.47
N ALA A 537 6.39 14.15 -20.46
CA ALA A 537 6.32 13.31 -21.65
C ALA A 537 4.90 13.01 -22.13
N GLY A 538 3.89 13.08 -21.26
CA GLY A 538 2.51 12.73 -21.66
C GLY A 538 1.49 12.87 -20.52
N GLY A 539 1.82 13.64 -19.50
CA GLY A 539 0.92 13.95 -18.39
C GLY A 539 0.46 12.72 -17.60
N LEU A 540 -0.76 12.76 -17.11
CA LEU A 540 -1.35 11.67 -16.32
C LEU A 540 -1.43 10.35 -17.10
N LYS A 541 -1.64 10.40 -18.41
CA LYS A 541 -1.72 9.20 -19.26
C LYS A 541 -0.39 8.44 -19.31
N ALA A 542 0.74 9.13 -19.40
CA ALA A 542 2.06 8.50 -19.34
C ALA A 542 2.31 7.83 -17.99
N LEU A 543 1.96 8.48 -16.88
CA LEU A 543 2.05 7.92 -15.54
C LEU A 543 1.26 6.61 -15.39
N GLN A 544 0.00 6.61 -15.83
CA GLN A 544 -0.86 5.42 -15.81
C GLN A 544 -0.31 4.28 -16.66
N THR A 545 0.19 4.60 -17.84
CA THR A 545 0.72 3.60 -18.79
C THR A 545 1.97 2.91 -18.26
N VAL A 546 2.91 3.67 -17.71
CA VAL A 546 4.16 3.11 -17.14
C VAL A 546 3.86 2.29 -15.88
N LEU A 547 2.89 2.71 -15.09
CA LEU A 547 2.39 1.94 -13.96
C LEU A 547 1.88 0.55 -14.39
N MET A 548 1.07 0.49 -15.46
CA MET A 548 0.57 -0.78 -16.00
C MET A 548 1.70 -1.67 -16.51
N ALA A 549 2.69 -1.09 -17.17
CA ALA A 549 3.86 -1.83 -17.65
C ALA A 549 4.70 -2.40 -16.49
N ALA A 550 4.87 -1.64 -15.41
CA ALA A 550 5.57 -2.10 -14.22
C ALA A 550 4.79 -3.17 -13.44
N ALA A 551 3.46 -3.13 -13.48
CA ALA A 551 2.60 -4.08 -12.79
C ALA A 551 2.73 -5.51 -13.34
N LEU A 552 2.96 -5.67 -14.64
CA LEU A 552 3.01 -6.99 -15.29
C LEU A 552 4.11 -7.89 -14.70
N PRO A 553 5.39 -7.52 -14.65
CA PRO A 553 6.41 -8.36 -14.03
C PRO A 553 6.17 -8.56 -12.52
N VAL A 554 5.67 -7.54 -11.81
CA VAL A 554 5.33 -7.67 -10.39
C VAL A 554 4.22 -8.68 -10.17
N SER A 555 3.23 -8.78 -11.04
CA SER A 555 2.14 -9.74 -10.94
C SER A 555 2.64 -11.20 -11.00
N PHE A 556 3.61 -11.51 -11.86
CA PHE A 556 4.24 -12.82 -11.90
C PHE A 556 5.02 -13.14 -10.61
N VAL A 557 5.69 -12.13 -10.05
CA VAL A 557 6.34 -12.27 -8.72
C VAL A 557 5.31 -12.59 -7.65
N ILE A 558 4.17 -11.88 -7.62
CA ILE A 558 3.09 -12.12 -6.65
C ILE A 558 2.52 -13.53 -6.77
N LEU A 559 2.31 -14.03 -8.00
CA LEU A 559 1.85 -15.41 -8.20
C LEU A 559 2.89 -16.44 -7.72
N ALA A 560 4.17 -16.22 -8.01
CA ALA A 560 5.24 -17.08 -7.52
C ALA A 560 5.33 -17.05 -5.98
N MET A 561 5.20 -15.87 -5.34
CA MET A 561 5.11 -15.72 -3.88
C MET A 561 3.92 -16.48 -3.31
N THR A 562 2.77 -16.38 -3.95
CA THR A 562 1.53 -17.09 -3.57
C THR A 562 1.73 -18.59 -3.60
N LEU A 563 2.32 -19.10 -4.67
CA LEU A 563 2.65 -20.52 -4.81
C LEU A 563 3.65 -20.97 -3.73
N GLY A 564 4.69 -20.17 -3.48
CA GLY A 564 5.66 -20.43 -2.41
C GLY A 564 5.00 -20.51 -1.02
N LEU A 565 4.06 -19.61 -0.72
CA LEU A 565 3.28 -19.64 0.52
C LEU A 565 2.47 -20.93 0.63
N LEU A 566 1.75 -21.32 -0.42
CA LEU A 566 0.93 -22.53 -0.41
C LEU A 566 1.78 -23.79 -0.17
N VAL A 567 2.93 -23.90 -0.85
CA VAL A 567 3.87 -25.00 -0.64
C VAL A 567 4.36 -25.02 0.81
N ALA A 568 4.72 -23.88 1.38
CA ALA A 568 5.19 -23.79 2.77
C ALA A 568 4.10 -24.16 3.79
N LEU A 569 2.85 -23.77 3.57
CA LEU A 569 1.72 -24.11 4.44
C LEU A 569 1.40 -25.61 4.40
N VAL A 570 1.44 -26.23 3.22
CA VAL A 570 1.27 -27.68 3.07
C VAL A 570 2.38 -28.44 3.77
N ASP A 571 3.63 -28.04 3.60
CA ASP A 571 4.79 -28.68 4.25
C ASP A 571 4.74 -28.56 5.77
N GLU A 572 4.28 -27.42 6.29
CA GLU A 572 4.07 -27.23 7.73
C GLU A 572 3.01 -28.18 8.29
N SER A 573 1.89 -28.33 7.55
CA SER A 573 0.83 -29.27 7.95
C SER A 573 1.32 -30.73 7.98
N ARG A 574 2.05 -31.13 6.95
CA ARG A 574 2.65 -32.47 6.87
C ARG A 574 3.62 -32.75 8.04
N SER A 575 4.43 -31.75 8.38
CA SER A 575 5.38 -31.83 9.50
C SER A 575 4.67 -31.94 10.85
N ALA A 576 3.59 -31.18 11.07
CA ALA A 576 2.77 -31.26 12.26
C ALA A 576 2.07 -32.62 12.44
N ILE A 577 1.59 -33.23 11.35
CA ILE A 577 1.00 -34.58 11.37
C ILE A 577 2.07 -35.64 11.74
N LYS A 578 3.27 -35.56 11.15
CA LYS A 578 4.37 -36.49 11.45
C LYS A 578 4.81 -36.39 12.90
N SER A 579 4.88 -35.19 13.48
CA SER A 579 5.26 -35.02 14.90
C SER A 579 4.23 -35.59 15.88
N ARG A 580 2.94 -35.51 15.56
CA ARG A 580 1.85 -36.10 16.37
C ARG A 580 1.84 -37.63 16.33
N ARG A 581 2.36 -38.25 15.24
CA ARG A 581 2.42 -39.71 15.07
C ARG A 581 3.69 -40.34 15.68
N ARG A 582 4.70 -39.56 16.08
CA ARG A 582 5.85 -40.11 16.81
C ARG A 582 5.39 -40.48 18.24
N PRO A 583 5.58 -41.73 18.69
CA PRO A 583 5.29 -42.10 20.06
C PRO A 583 6.10 -41.19 20.99
N LYS A 584 5.45 -40.67 22.04
CA LYS A 584 6.19 -40.04 23.13
C LYS A 584 7.16 -41.11 23.66
N SER A 585 8.47 -40.94 23.42
CA SER A 585 9.49 -41.74 24.11
C SER A 585 9.17 -41.70 25.62
N GLY A 586 8.88 -42.84 26.21
CA GLY A 586 8.63 -42.94 27.63
C GLY A 586 9.80 -42.36 28.44
N PRO A 587 9.58 -42.05 29.72
CA PRO A 587 10.63 -41.44 30.55
C PRO A 587 11.87 -42.34 30.46
N GLN A 588 12.99 -41.75 30.06
CA GLN A 588 14.30 -42.42 30.14
C GLN A 588 14.48 -42.83 31.59
N ALA A 589 14.55 -44.14 31.82
CA ALA A 589 14.90 -44.68 33.14
C ALA A 589 16.22 -44.10 33.57
N THR A 590 16.23 -43.33 34.63
CA THR A 590 17.43 -42.82 35.29
C THR A 590 18.32 -44.03 35.61
N PRO A 591 19.61 -44.00 35.24
CA PRO A 591 20.52 -45.08 35.65
C PRO A 591 20.58 -45.14 37.18
N ARG A 592 20.17 -46.28 37.77
CA ARG A 592 20.36 -46.56 39.16
C ARG A 592 21.85 -46.42 39.50
N ALA A 593 22.17 -45.51 40.39
CA ALA A 593 23.49 -45.42 41.02
C ALA A 593 23.80 -46.76 41.70
N VAL A 594 24.80 -47.46 41.22
CA VAL A 594 25.37 -48.63 41.87
C VAL A 594 26.10 -48.11 43.11
N SER A 595 25.53 -48.37 44.30
CA SER A 595 26.18 -48.16 45.58
C SER A 595 27.34 -49.14 45.70
N GLN A 596 28.55 -48.65 45.59
CA GLN A 596 29.74 -49.39 46.06
C GLN A 596 29.75 -49.39 47.56
N THR A 597 29.34 -50.51 48.17
CA THR A 597 29.65 -50.86 49.53
C THR A 597 31.12 -51.29 49.57
N ASN A 598 31.99 -50.48 50.14
CA ASN A 598 33.31 -50.88 50.59
C ASN A 598 33.14 -51.68 51.89
N ALA A 599 33.50 -52.94 51.81
CA ALA A 599 33.78 -53.78 52.98
C ALA A 599 35.32 -54.04 52.99
N GLY A 600 35.96 -53.78 54.10
CA GLY A 600 37.33 -54.15 54.44
C GLY A 600 38.13 -53.03 55.03
#